data_efa9dc67cce4b8c81826e114ecd509a1
#
_entry.id   efa9dc67cce4b8c81826e114ecd509a1
#
_cell.length_a   1.000
_cell.length_b   1.000
_cell.length_c   1.000
_cell.angle_alpha   90.00
_cell.angle_beta   90.00
_cell.angle_gamma   90.00
#
_symmetry.space_group_name_H-M   'P 1'
#
loop_
_entity.id
_entity.type
_entity.pdbx_description
1 polymer ?
#
loop_
_entity_poly.entity_id
_entity_poly.type
_entity_poly.pdbx_seq_one_letter_code
_entity_poly.pdbx_strand_id
1 'polypeptide(L)'
;MSDYDDTVLDGDTFSGPGSALLESFMNDEIVTTGPTTTLREAARLLDDAGVGVLVVGSAVAVEGVVSERDILRAVAHDADLDETAVSEIESRELKWATPTSTVDDVIEEMMEGYIRHVLVADPDGTLVAIASMRDLLTAFLE
;
A
#
# COMPACT_ATOMS: atom_id res chain seq x y z
N MET A 1 6.50 -32.26 -7.37
CA MET A 1 7.24 -31.81 -7.86
C MET A 1 7.51 -31.98 -8.14
N SER A 2 7.41 -32.14 -7.71
CA SER A 2 8.13 -31.74 -8.20
C SER A 2 8.38 -32.02 -8.39
N ASP A 3 8.37 -32.04 -7.83
CA ASP A 3 9.12 -31.75 -8.20
C ASP A 3 9.41 -31.80 -8.23
N TYR A 4 9.42 -31.81 -7.77
CA TYR A 4 10.16 -31.16 -8.02
C TYR A 4 10.71 -31.29 -7.78
N ASP A 5 10.65 -31.54 -7.22
CA ASP A 5 11.60 -31.19 -7.26
C ASP A 5 12.03 -31.14 -7.17
N ASP A 6 12.11 -31.25 -6.81
CA ASP A 6 12.95 -30.67 -6.88
C ASP A 6 13.36 -30.40 -7.00
N THR A 7 13.41 -30.42 -6.75
CA THR A 7 14.13 -29.61 -6.98
C THR A 7 14.30 -29.26 -7.22
N VAL A 8 14.26 -29.12 -7.12
CA VAL A 8 14.78 -28.20 -7.42
C VAL A 8 14.84 -27.83 -7.53
N LEU A 9 14.86 -27.64 -7.36
CA LEU A 9 15.33 -26.81 -7.55
C LEU A 9 15.67 -26.43 -7.60
N ASP A 10 15.85 -26.24 -7.67
CA ASP A 10 16.51 -25.63 -7.70
C ASP A 10 16.58 -24.78 -7.75
N GLY A 11 16.75 -24.59 -7.48
CA GLY A 11 17.08 -23.27 -7.16
C GLY A 11 16.78 -22.18 -8.06
N ASP A 12 17.20 -21.99 -8.99
CA ASP A 12 16.99 -20.92 -9.89
C ASP A 12 15.62 -20.82 -10.39
N THR A 13 14.90 -21.78 -10.15
CA THR A 13 13.56 -21.76 -10.58
C THR A 13 12.75 -20.73 -9.92
N PHE A 14 13.26 -20.26 -8.84
CA PHE A 14 12.59 -19.32 -8.14
C PHE A 14 12.99 -17.99 -8.46
N SER A 15 13.61 -17.77 -9.52
CA SER A 15 14.01 -16.44 -9.89
C SER A 15 13.01 -15.77 -10.82
N GLY A 16 11.78 -16.22 -10.90
CA GLY A 16 10.73 -15.55 -11.65
C GLY A 16 10.35 -14.23 -11.03
N PRO A 17 9.56 -13.38 -11.75
CA PRO A 17 9.20 -12.04 -11.27
C PRO A 17 8.55 -12.03 -9.91
N GLY A 18 7.73 -13.04 -9.62
CA GLY A 18 7.01 -13.11 -8.35
C GLY A 18 7.89 -13.40 -7.16
N SER A 19 9.12 -13.88 -7.37
CA SER A 19 10.04 -14.14 -6.28
C SER A 19 10.87 -12.91 -5.91
N ALA A 20 10.72 -11.81 -6.65
CA ALA A 20 11.39 -10.56 -6.32
C ALA A 20 10.92 -10.07 -4.96
N LEU A 21 11.80 -9.35 -4.27
CA LEU A 21 11.47 -8.82 -2.96
C LEU A 21 10.74 -7.49 -3.10
N LEU A 22 9.85 -7.25 -2.15
CA LEU A 22 9.01 -6.06 -2.14
C LEU A 22 9.85 -4.78 -2.16
N GLU A 23 11.02 -4.80 -1.55
CA GLU A 23 11.87 -3.61 -1.45
C GLU A 23 12.26 -3.03 -2.80
N SER A 24 12.22 -3.83 -3.87
CA SER A 24 12.55 -3.34 -5.21
C SER A 24 11.37 -2.66 -5.91
N PHE A 25 10.19 -2.74 -5.34
CA PHE A 25 8.98 -2.26 -5.98
C PHE A 25 8.08 -1.44 -5.06
N MET A 26 8.58 -1.06 -3.88
CA MET A 26 7.81 -0.23 -2.96
C MET A 26 8.16 1.23 -3.16
N ASN A 27 7.23 2.10 -2.76
CA ASN A 27 7.41 3.55 -2.85
C ASN A 27 7.67 4.10 -1.46
N ASP A 28 8.84 4.71 -1.26
CA ASP A 28 9.21 5.27 0.03
C ASP A 28 8.75 6.72 0.21
N GLU A 29 8.03 7.26 -0.77
CA GLU A 29 7.46 8.60 -0.64
C GLU A 29 6.15 8.50 0.12
N ILE A 30 6.21 8.71 1.43
CA ILE A 30 5.07 8.60 2.32
C ILE A 30 4.59 10.00 2.67
N VAL A 31 3.29 10.24 2.46
CA VAL A 31 2.67 11.51 2.83
C VAL A 31 1.73 11.24 3.99
N THR A 32 1.94 11.92 5.11
CA THR A 32 1.13 11.75 6.30
C THR A 32 0.26 12.98 6.53
N THR A 33 -0.82 12.79 7.25
CA THR A 33 -1.71 13.88 7.63
C THR A 33 -2.37 13.56 8.96
N GLY A 34 -2.87 14.58 9.64
CA GLY A 34 -3.57 14.37 10.89
C GLY A 34 -5.03 13.94 10.66
N PRO A 35 -5.67 13.41 11.70
CA PRO A 35 -7.03 12.87 11.57
C PRO A 35 -8.11 13.92 11.31
N THR A 36 -7.83 15.17 11.63
CA THR A 36 -8.82 16.25 11.45
C THR A 36 -8.69 16.97 10.11
N THR A 37 -7.74 16.58 9.29
CA THR A 37 -7.58 17.15 7.95
C THR A 37 -8.86 16.96 7.15
N THR A 38 -9.31 18.01 6.45
CA THR A 38 -10.54 17.92 5.66
C THR A 38 -10.29 17.11 4.39
N LEU A 39 -11.37 16.59 3.81
CA LEU A 39 -11.25 15.83 2.57
C LEU A 39 -10.69 16.70 1.45
N ARG A 40 -11.03 17.99 1.40
CA ARG A 40 -10.48 18.88 0.39
C ARG A 40 -8.97 19.05 0.55
N GLU A 41 -8.51 19.23 1.79
CA GLU A 41 -7.08 19.33 2.05
C GLU A 41 -6.36 18.02 1.70
N ALA A 42 -7.00 16.90 2.02
CA ALA A 42 -6.44 15.58 1.70
C ALA A 42 -6.31 15.40 0.18
N ALA A 43 -7.33 15.83 -0.57
CA ALA A 43 -7.29 15.75 -2.02
C ALA A 43 -6.12 16.58 -2.58
N ARG A 44 -5.87 17.76 -1.99
CA ARG A 44 -4.75 18.59 -2.41
C ARG A 44 -3.41 17.96 -2.10
N LEU A 45 -3.29 17.31 -0.93
CA LEU A 45 -2.06 16.62 -0.57
C LEU A 45 -1.76 15.48 -1.54
N LEU A 46 -2.78 14.71 -1.91
CA LEU A 46 -2.63 13.62 -2.88
C LEU A 46 -2.19 14.16 -4.23
N ASP A 47 -2.85 15.23 -4.68
CA ASP A 47 -2.58 15.82 -5.98
C ASP A 47 -1.16 16.42 -6.03
N ASP A 48 -0.81 17.20 -5.01
CA ASP A 48 0.48 17.87 -4.97
C ASP A 48 1.64 16.89 -4.90
N ALA A 49 1.49 15.81 -4.16
CA ALA A 49 2.54 14.82 -4.00
C ALA A 49 2.54 13.79 -5.12
N GLY A 50 1.45 13.70 -5.89
CA GLY A 50 1.34 12.72 -6.95
C GLY A 50 1.25 11.29 -6.44
N VAL A 51 0.68 11.10 -5.25
CA VAL A 51 0.54 9.77 -4.66
C VAL A 51 -0.94 9.39 -4.61
N GLY A 52 -1.22 8.11 -4.50
CA GLY A 52 -2.59 7.61 -4.50
C GLY A 52 -3.15 7.34 -3.12
N VAL A 53 -2.35 7.49 -2.06
CA VAL A 53 -2.80 7.19 -0.71
C VAL A 53 -2.08 8.07 0.30
N LEU A 54 -2.81 8.49 1.33
CA LEU A 54 -2.27 9.23 2.47
C LEU A 54 -2.29 8.34 3.69
N VAL A 55 -1.30 8.51 4.56
CA VAL A 55 -1.25 7.87 5.86
C VAL A 55 -1.79 8.84 6.88
N VAL A 56 -2.81 8.42 7.64
CA VAL A 56 -3.34 9.23 8.72
C VAL A 56 -2.58 8.84 9.98
N GLY A 57 -1.97 9.84 10.63
CA GLY A 57 -1.10 9.61 11.78
C GLY A 57 0.34 9.92 11.43
N SER A 58 1.25 9.03 11.84
CA SER A 58 2.66 9.19 11.56
C SER A 58 3.29 7.83 11.22
N ALA A 59 4.55 7.86 10.78
CA ALA A 59 5.26 6.62 10.42
C ALA A 59 5.41 5.67 11.62
N VAL A 60 5.46 6.20 12.83
CA VAL A 60 5.61 5.37 14.03
C VAL A 60 4.26 5.06 14.69
N ALA A 61 3.19 5.73 14.28
CA ALA A 61 1.86 5.53 14.87
C ALA A 61 0.80 5.73 13.77
N VAL A 62 0.68 4.76 12.88
CA VAL A 62 -0.28 4.82 11.78
C VAL A 62 -1.67 4.54 12.33
N GLU A 63 -2.60 5.47 12.12
CA GLU A 63 -3.99 5.30 12.51
C GLU A 63 -4.80 4.64 11.40
N GLY A 64 -4.61 5.07 10.16
CA GLY A 64 -5.34 4.56 9.03
C GLY A 64 -4.77 5.09 7.73
N VAL A 65 -5.45 4.78 6.63
CA VAL A 65 -5.06 5.29 5.32
C VAL A 65 -6.29 5.81 4.58
N VAL A 66 -6.07 6.80 3.70
CA VAL A 66 -7.12 7.36 2.85
C VAL A 66 -6.59 7.36 1.43
N SER A 67 -7.27 6.67 0.54
CA SER A 67 -6.87 6.59 -0.86
C SER A 67 -7.63 7.62 -1.69
N GLU A 68 -7.12 7.88 -2.90
CA GLU A 68 -7.85 8.73 -3.85
C GLU A 68 -9.21 8.15 -4.17
N ARG A 69 -9.37 6.82 -4.16
CA ARG A 69 -10.67 6.19 -4.36
C ARG A 69 -11.62 6.53 -3.22
N ASP A 70 -11.12 6.58 -1.98
CA ASP A 70 -11.96 6.94 -0.82
C ASP A 70 -12.49 8.36 -0.97
N ILE A 71 -11.64 9.28 -1.45
CA ILE A 71 -12.05 10.66 -1.70
C ILE A 71 -13.12 10.70 -2.80
N LEU A 72 -12.87 9.97 -3.88
CA LEU A 72 -13.81 9.93 -5.00
C LEU A 72 -15.17 9.39 -4.53
N ARG A 73 -15.17 8.35 -3.70
CA ARG A 73 -16.40 7.77 -3.18
C ARG A 73 -17.14 8.76 -2.29
N ALA A 74 -16.40 9.52 -1.48
CA ALA A 74 -17.00 10.54 -0.63
C ALA A 74 -17.67 11.62 -1.48
N VAL A 75 -17.03 12.04 -2.57
CA VAL A 75 -17.61 13.00 -3.51
C VAL A 75 -18.90 12.43 -4.11
N ALA A 76 -18.87 11.17 -4.52
CA ALA A 76 -20.04 10.53 -5.14
C ALA A 76 -21.21 10.41 -4.18
N HIS A 77 -20.94 10.40 -2.87
CA HIS A 77 -21.98 10.30 -1.83
C HIS A 77 -22.31 11.67 -1.22
N ASP A 78 -21.92 12.74 -1.90
CA ASP A 78 -22.26 14.12 -1.53
C ASP A 78 -21.70 14.56 -0.18
N ALA A 79 -20.53 14.05 0.22
CA ALA A 79 -19.90 14.49 1.45
C ALA A 79 -19.47 15.95 1.33
N ASP A 80 -19.56 16.68 2.43
CA ASP A 80 -19.08 18.06 2.47
C ASP A 80 -17.56 18.02 2.61
N LEU A 81 -16.86 18.39 1.55
CA LEU A 81 -15.40 18.25 1.50
C LEU A 81 -14.68 19.17 2.47
N ASP A 82 -15.33 20.24 2.89
CA ASP A 82 -14.73 21.22 3.79
C ASP A 82 -15.05 20.95 5.26
N GLU A 83 -16.03 20.09 5.53
CA GLU A 83 -16.45 19.78 6.91
C GLU A 83 -16.19 18.33 7.30
N THR A 84 -15.92 17.45 6.35
CA THR A 84 -15.66 16.04 6.64
C THR A 84 -14.17 15.84 6.85
N ALA A 85 -13.79 15.21 7.96
CA ALA A 85 -12.40 14.92 8.27
C ALA A 85 -11.99 13.55 7.72
N VAL A 86 -10.70 13.38 7.43
CA VAL A 86 -10.20 12.10 6.92
C VAL A 86 -10.46 10.95 7.89
N SER A 87 -10.49 11.22 9.20
CA SER A 87 -10.78 10.18 10.18
C SER A 87 -12.17 9.57 10.02
N GLU A 88 -13.08 10.27 9.34
CA GLU A 88 -14.44 9.78 9.13
C GLU A 88 -14.52 8.79 7.98
N ILE A 89 -13.53 8.77 7.09
CA ILE A 89 -13.54 7.89 5.90
C ILE A 89 -12.32 6.98 5.81
N GLU A 90 -11.34 7.14 6.70
CA GLU A 90 -10.10 6.35 6.63
C GLU A 90 -10.38 4.87 6.80
N SER A 91 -9.53 4.04 6.18
CA SER A 91 -9.55 2.61 6.41
C SER A 91 -8.60 2.32 7.57
N ARG A 92 -9.09 1.57 8.56
CA ARG A 92 -8.28 1.15 9.70
C ARG A 92 -7.90 -0.32 9.63
N GLU A 93 -8.40 -1.03 8.63
CA GLU A 93 -8.01 -2.41 8.37
C GLU A 93 -6.74 -2.39 7.54
N LEU A 94 -5.61 -2.31 8.22
CA LEU A 94 -4.32 -2.15 7.57
C LEU A 94 -3.67 -3.49 7.33
N LYS A 95 -3.07 -3.65 6.15
CA LYS A 95 -2.27 -4.83 5.83
C LYS A 95 -0.82 -4.41 5.76
N TRP A 96 0.03 -5.16 6.42
CA TRP A 96 1.44 -4.87 6.55
C TRP A 96 2.29 -5.95 5.90
N ALA A 97 3.41 -5.54 5.35
CA ALA A 97 4.42 -6.43 4.80
C ALA A 97 5.79 -5.93 5.25
N THR A 98 6.83 -6.67 4.91
CA THR A 98 8.20 -6.27 5.20
C THR A 98 8.94 -6.10 3.88
N PRO A 99 10.09 -5.39 3.86
CA PRO A 99 10.85 -5.23 2.62
C PRO A 99 11.30 -6.56 1.99
N THR A 100 11.38 -7.62 2.79
CA THR A 100 11.80 -8.94 2.30
C THR A 100 10.63 -9.86 1.96
N SER A 101 9.39 -9.37 2.05
CA SER A 101 8.24 -10.12 1.54
C SER A 101 8.37 -10.26 0.03
N THR A 102 7.90 -11.37 -0.53
CA THR A 102 7.96 -11.54 -1.98
C THR A 102 6.78 -10.86 -2.64
N VAL A 103 6.97 -10.45 -3.89
CA VAL A 103 5.91 -9.83 -4.68
C VAL A 103 4.70 -10.76 -4.78
N ASP A 104 4.93 -12.06 -5.00
CA ASP A 104 3.84 -13.04 -5.11
C ASP A 104 3.00 -13.09 -3.85
N ASP A 105 3.64 -13.17 -2.68
CA ASP A 105 2.90 -13.25 -1.43
C ASP A 105 2.05 -12.01 -1.20
N VAL A 106 2.60 -10.84 -1.51
CA VAL A 106 1.90 -9.59 -1.29
C VAL A 106 0.72 -9.43 -2.25
N ILE A 107 0.92 -9.80 -3.52
CA ILE A 107 -0.17 -9.76 -4.49
C ILE A 107 -1.31 -10.69 -4.05
N GLU A 108 -0.96 -11.88 -3.55
CA GLU A 108 -1.97 -12.82 -3.08
C GLU A 108 -2.78 -12.23 -1.93
N GLU A 109 -2.11 -11.58 -0.97
CA GLU A 109 -2.81 -10.93 0.13
C GLU A 109 -3.72 -9.80 -0.35
N MET A 110 -3.25 -9.02 -1.31
CA MET A 110 -4.05 -7.94 -1.87
C MET A 110 -5.31 -8.48 -2.54
N MET A 111 -5.16 -9.56 -3.30
CA MET A 111 -6.29 -10.14 -4.01
C MET A 111 -7.30 -10.75 -3.05
N GLU A 112 -6.84 -11.44 -2.02
CA GLU A 112 -7.72 -12.03 -1.02
C GLU A 112 -8.47 -10.98 -0.23
N GLY A 113 -7.82 -9.86 0.07
CA GLY A 113 -8.42 -8.80 0.87
C GLY A 113 -9.11 -7.72 0.06
N TYR A 114 -9.10 -7.83 -1.28
CA TYR A 114 -9.64 -6.80 -2.17
C TYR A 114 -9.02 -5.43 -1.88
N ILE A 115 -7.73 -5.41 -1.57
CA ILE A 115 -6.99 -4.18 -1.27
C ILE A 115 -5.97 -3.94 -2.36
N ARG A 116 -5.54 -2.69 -2.50
CA ARG A 116 -4.62 -2.27 -3.55
C ARG A 116 -3.31 -1.71 -3.03
N HIS A 117 -3.19 -1.56 -1.72
CA HIS A 117 -2.01 -1.01 -1.09
C HIS A 117 -1.69 -1.82 0.15
N VAL A 118 -0.40 -2.02 0.43
CA VAL A 118 0.04 -2.56 1.70
C VAL A 118 1.07 -1.59 2.28
N LEU A 119 1.10 -1.55 3.60
CA LEU A 119 2.08 -0.75 4.32
C LEU A 119 3.30 -1.62 4.57
N VAL A 120 4.50 -1.05 4.42
CA VAL A 120 5.73 -1.80 4.59
C VAL A 120 6.44 -1.26 5.82
N ALA A 121 6.70 -2.13 6.77
CA ALA A 121 7.36 -1.76 8.02
C ALA A 121 8.74 -2.38 8.11
N ASP A 122 9.65 -1.66 8.78
CA ASP A 122 10.96 -2.23 9.09
C ASP A 122 10.84 -3.11 10.35
N PRO A 123 11.93 -3.75 10.78
CA PRO A 123 11.84 -4.70 11.91
C PRO A 123 11.34 -4.09 13.22
N ASP A 124 11.46 -2.79 13.43
CA ASP A 124 10.96 -2.16 14.65
C ASP A 124 9.52 -1.68 14.53
N GLY A 125 8.87 -1.93 13.38
CA GLY A 125 7.47 -1.59 13.18
C GLY A 125 7.22 -0.22 12.60
N THR A 126 8.27 0.53 12.27
CA THR A 126 8.10 1.84 11.66
C THR A 126 7.75 1.71 10.19
N LEU A 127 6.75 2.47 9.75
CA LEU A 127 6.37 2.51 8.34
C LEU A 127 7.51 3.12 7.52
N VAL A 128 8.00 2.38 6.53
CA VAL A 128 9.09 2.86 5.68
C VAL A 128 8.69 3.02 4.22
N ALA A 129 7.60 2.41 3.81
CA ALA A 129 7.16 2.51 2.42
C ALA A 129 5.73 2.02 2.27
N ILE A 130 5.18 2.24 1.08
CA ILE A 130 3.88 1.72 0.69
C ILE A 130 4.07 1.04 -0.65
N ALA A 131 3.43 -0.12 -0.84
CA ALA A 131 3.44 -0.79 -2.12
C ALA A 131 2.02 -0.87 -2.64
N SER A 132 1.83 -0.47 -3.89
CA SER A 132 0.53 -0.57 -4.55
C SER A 132 0.52 -1.78 -5.47
N MET A 133 -0.68 -2.27 -5.78
CA MET A 133 -0.82 -3.33 -6.77
C MET A 133 -0.13 -2.93 -8.08
N ARG A 134 -0.26 -1.66 -8.46
CA ARG A 134 0.35 -1.14 -9.67
C ARG A 134 1.87 -1.26 -9.62
N ASP A 135 2.49 -0.90 -8.47
CA ASP A 135 3.93 -0.99 -8.31
C ASP A 135 4.40 -2.44 -8.48
N LEU A 136 3.66 -3.38 -7.89
CA LEU A 136 4.05 -4.79 -7.92
C LEU A 136 3.92 -5.39 -9.30
N LEU A 137 2.93 -4.93 -10.07
CA LEU A 137 2.74 -5.44 -11.43
C LEU A 137 3.92 -5.08 -12.33
N THR A 138 4.68 -4.02 -12.01
CA THR A 138 5.85 -3.68 -12.81
C THR A 138 6.90 -4.79 -12.77
N ALA A 139 6.90 -5.61 -11.72
CA ALA A 139 7.83 -6.75 -11.65
C ALA A 139 7.63 -7.72 -12.82
N PHE A 140 6.40 -7.81 -13.33
CA PHE A 140 6.06 -8.75 -14.39
C PHE A 140 6.23 -8.15 -15.78
N LEU A 141 6.55 -6.86 -15.86
CA LEU A 141 6.73 -6.17 -17.13
C LEU A 141 8.20 -6.00 -17.50
N GLU A 142 9.10 -6.28 -16.58
CA GLU A 142 10.54 -6.11 -16.79
C GLU A 142 11.25 -7.38 -17.25
#